data_83a172fb0ba539adde5643a96d80d25a
#
_entry.id   83a172fb0ba539adde5643a96d80d25a
#
_cell.length_a   1.000
_cell.length_b   1.000
_cell.length_c   1.000
_cell.angle_alpha   90.00
_cell.angle_beta   90.00
_cell.angle_gamma   90.00
#
_symmetry.space_group_name_H-M   'P 1'
#
loop_
_entity.id
_entity.type
_entity.pdbx_description
1 polymer ?
#
loop_
_entity_poly.entity_id
_entity_poly.type
_entity_poly.pdbx_seq_one_letter_code
_entity_poly.pdbx_strand_id
1 'polypeptide(L)'
;MKLTMAQALVKFLDNQYVCFDGREEKFVNGVFGIFGHGCVVGIGQALEQGGHSLTYYQGHNEQGMAHAAMAYAKQNRRRKIIACTSSIGPGALNMVTAAGTATANRIPLLLLPGDTFACRQPDPVLQQIEQTGCYETTANDAFRAVCKYWDRIARPEQLMTAAINAMRVLTDPAETGAVCLAMPQDVEGEAFDYPDYFLQ
;
A
#
# COMPACT_ATOMS: atom_id res chain seq x y z
N MET A 1 -20.68 -5.03 2.35
CA MET A 1 -20.19 -5.68 3.59
C MET A 1 -19.52 -4.63 4.46
N LYS A 2 -19.87 -4.54 5.75
CA LYS A 2 -19.27 -3.54 6.67
C LYS A 2 -17.91 -4.04 7.17
N LEU A 3 -16.84 -3.34 6.77
CA LEU A 3 -15.44 -3.64 7.08
C LEU A 3 -14.71 -2.35 7.46
N THR A 4 -13.61 -2.46 8.23
CA THR A 4 -12.68 -1.34 8.33
C THR A 4 -11.97 -1.13 6.99
N MET A 5 -11.42 0.06 6.77
CA MET A 5 -10.68 0.35 5.53
C MET A 5 -9.54 -0.65 5.32
N ALA A 6 -8.79 -0.98 6.35
CA ALA A 6 -7.69 -1.95 6.28
C ALA A 6 -8.18 -3.37 5.97
N GLN A 7 -9.30 -3.83 6.59
CA GLN A 7 -9.89 -5.13 6.26
C GLN A 7 -10.36 -5.21 4.81
N ALA A 8 -10.98 -4.14 4.32
CA ALA A 8 -11.43 -4.06 2.93
C ALA A 8 -10.24 -4.08 1.94
N LEU A 9 -9.15 -3.37 2.27
CA LEU A 9 -7.92 -3.40 1.47
C LEU A 9 -7.31 -4.80 1.41
N VAL A 10 -7.13 -5.46 2.56
CA VAL A 10 -6.57 -6.83 2.61
C VAL A 10 -7.42 -7.79 1.78
N LYS A 11 -8.75 -7.73 1.93
CA LYS A 11 -9.67 -8.57 1.15
C LYS A 11 -9.63 -8.25 -0.34
N PHE A 12 -9.57 -6.98 -0.71
CA PHE A 12 -9.43 -6.55 -2.12
C PHE A 12 -8.13 -7.09 -2.71
N LEU A 13 -7.00 -6.94 -2.03
CA LEU A 13 -5.70 -7.42 -2.51
C LEU A 13 -5.66 -8.95 -2.66
N ASP A 14 -6.31 -9.67 -1.77
CA ASP A 14 -6.38 -11.14 -1.81
C ASP A 14 -7.11 -11.66 -3.06
N ASN A 15 -8.04 -10.87 -3.59
CA ASN A 15 -8.89 -11.23 -4.74
C ASN A 15 -8.40 -10.64 -6.07
N GLN A 16 -7.15 -10.18 -6.16
CA GLN A 16 -6.61 -9.65 -7.40
C GLN A 16 -5.94 -10.74 -8.23
N TYR A 17 -6.42 -10.93 -9.46
CA TYR A 17 -5.91 -11.89 -10.42
C TYR A 17 -5.58 -11.21 -11.75
N VAL A 18 -4.62 -11.76 -12.48
CA VAL A 18 -4.27 -11.35 -13.84
C VAL A 18 -4.39 -12.55 -14.78
N CYS A 19 -4.84 -12.30 -16.00
CA CYS A 19 -4.95 -13.33 -17.02
C CYS A 19 -3.96 -13.04 -18.15
N PHE A 20 -3.03 -13.98 -18.41
CA PHE A 20 -2.09 -13.92 -19.53
C PHE A 20 -2.14 -15.23 -20.31
N ASP A 21 -2.33 -15.13 -21.62
CA ASP A 21 -2.39 -16.29 -22.52
C ASP A 21 -3.40 -17.36 -22.04
N GLY A 22 -4.55 -16.91 -21.53
CA GLY A 22 -5.61 -17.79 -21.03
C GLY A 22 -5.32 -18.46 -19.68
N ARG A 23 -4.24 -18.07 -19.00
CA ARG A 23 -3.91 -18.55 -17.64
C ARG A 23 -4.18 -17.43 -16.63
N GLU A 24 -5.01 -17.75 -15.66
CA GLU A 24 -5.27 -16.89 -14.53
C GLU A 24 -4.26 -17.15 -13.41
N GLU A 25 -3.66 -16.11 -12.88
CA GLU A 25 -2.70 -16.17 -11.78
C GLU A 25 -3.04 -15.12 -10.74
N LYS A 26 -2.94 -15.48 -9.46
CA LYS A 26 -3.07 -14.53 -8.36
C LYS A 26 -1.99 -13.48 -8.46
N PHE A 27 -2.40 -12.19 -8.48
CA PHE A 27 -1.48 -11.09 -8.68
C PHE A 27 -0.76 -10.67 -7.39
N VAL A 28 -1.51 -10.48 -6.29
CA VAL A 28 -0.92 -10.11 -4.99
C VAL A 28 -0.75 -11.36 -4.15
N ASN A 29 0.50 -11.75 -3.86
CA ASN A 29 0.79 -13.02 -3.18
C ASN A 29 1.12 -12.85 -1.70
N GLY A 30 1.36 -11.63 -1.25
CA GLY A 30 1.68 -11.38 0.14
C GLY A 30 1.99 -9.93 0.43
N VAL A 31 2.36 -9.69 1.68
CA VAL A 31 2.72 -8.37 2.19
C VAL A 31 4.01 -8.46 2.97
N PHE A 32 5.02 -7.72 2.57
CA PHE A 32 6.15 -7.37 3.42
C PHE A 32 5.73 -6.28 4.39
N GLY A 33 6.10 -6.40 5.65
CA GLY A 33 5.79 -5.39 6.65
C GLY A 33 6.91 -5.15 7.65
N ILE A 34 7.05 -3.89 8.04
CA ILE A 34 7.76 -3.47 9.25
C ILE A 34 6.77 -2.61 10.01
N PHE A 35 6.06 -3.24 10.93
CA PHE A 35 5.02 -2.56 11.68
C PHE A 35 5.61 -1.59 12.70
N GLY A 36 4.98 -0.45 12.77
CA GLY A 36 5.26 0.61 13.72
C GLY A 36 4.07 1.54 13.79
N HIS A 37 4.29 2.75 14.29
CA HIS A 37 3.22 3.72 14.40
C HIS A 37 2.58 4.01 13.03
N GLY A 38 1.27 3.98 12.97
CA GLY A 38 0.49 4.27 11.75
C GLY A 38 0.01 3.06 10.94
N CYS A 39 0.47 1.83 11.25
CA CYS A 39 0.04 0.66 10.46
C CYS A 39 -0.24 -0.61 11.29
N VAL A 40 0.07 -0.62 12.61
CA VAL A 40 -0.11 -1.81 13.47
C VAL A 40 -1.59 -2.15 13.66
N VAL A 41 -2.38 -1.17 14.10
CA VAL A 41 -3.80 -1.36 14.45
C VAL A 41 -4.74 -1.27 13.25
N GLY A 42 -4.21 -1.02 12.08
CA GLY A 42 -4.93 -1.02 10.82
C GLY A 42 -4.62 -2.28 10.02
N ILE A 43 -3.69 -2.14 9.06
CA ILE A 43 -3.33 -3.23 8.14
C ILE A 43 -2.70 -4.42 8.87
N GLY A 44 -1.91 -4.19 9.92
CA GLY A 44 -1.31 -5.25 10.73
C GLY A 44 -2.39 -6.12 11.37
N GLN A 45 -3.36 -5.51 12.02
CA GLN A 45 -4.49 -6.22 12.63
C GLN A 45 -5.35 -6.95 11.58
N ALA A 46 -5.60 -6.33 10.43
CA ALA A 46 -6.38 -6.94 9.36
C ALA A 46 -5.71 -8.20 8.79
N LEU A 47 -4.38 -8.18 8.65
CA LEU A 47 -3.61 -9.36 8.25
C LEU A 47 -3.62 -10.46 9.34
N GLU A 48 -3.52 -10.10 10.61
CA GLU A 48 -3.56 -11.07 11.72
C GLU A 48 -4.92 -11.76 11.87
N GLN A 49 -6.01 -11.05 11.61
CA GLN A 49 -7.36 -11.60 11.68
C GLN A 49 -7.62 -12.74 10.69
N GLY A 50 -6.82 -12.84 9.63
CA GLY A 50 -6.93 -13.90 8.65
C GLY A 50 -8.14 -13.77 7.72
N GLY A 51 -8.61 -14.90 7.18
CA GLY A 51 -9.70 -14.92 6.19
C GLY A 51 -9.22 -14.53 4.77
N HIS A 52 -7.91 -14.55 4.54
CA HIS A 52 -7.23 -14.32 3.27
C HIS A 52 -6.09 -15.33 3.08
N SER A 53 -5.53 -15.39 1.88
CA SER A 53 -4.41 -16.26 1.53
C SER A 53 -3.08 -15.49 1.33
N LEU A 54 -3.05 -14.19 1.64
CA LEU A 54 -1.83 -13.39 1.57
C LEU A 54 -0.81 -13.85 2.61
N THR A 55 0.42 -14.10 2.17
CA THR A 55 1.52 -14.43 3.09
C THR A 55 2.12 -13.16 3.66
N TYR A 56 2.25 -13.09 4.98
CA TYR A 56 2.99 -12.01 5.64
C TYR A 56 4.48 -12.36 5.74
N TYR A 57 5.32 -11.39 5.39
CA TYR A 57 6.77 -11.48 5.51
C TYR A 57 7.31 -10.34 6.37
N GLN A 58 7.96 -10.68 7.46
CA GLN A 58 8.62 -9.70 8.33
C GLN A 58 9.85 -9.11 7.64
N GLY A 59 9.83 -7.80 7.41
CA GLY A 59 11.01 -7.06 6.96
C GLY A 59 11.93 -6.67 8.12
N HIS A 60 13.20 -6.40 7.79
CA HIS A 60 14.20 -5.87 8.75
C HIS A 60 14.70 -4.47 8.37
N ASN A 61 14.40 -4.04 7.14
CA ASN A 61 14.71 -2.72 6.61
C ASN A 61 13.72 -2.41 5.47
N GLU A 62 13.09 -1.25 5.49
CA GLU A 62 12.01 -0.93 4.54
C GLU A 62 12.52 -0.81 3.10
N GLN A 63 13.71 -0.22 2.90
CA GLN A 63 14.32 -0.16 1.58
C GLN A 63 14.64 -1.57 1.06
N GLY A 64 15.22 -2.41 1.93
CA GLY A 64 15.57 -3.79 1.60
C GLY A 64 14.34 -4.61 1.21
N MET A 65 13.25 -4.55 1.98
CA MET A 65 12.02 -5.28 1.66
C MET A 65 11.37 -4.78 0.37
N ALA A 66 11.36 -3.47 0.12
CA ALA A 66 10.80 -2.92 -1.13
C ALA A 66 11.63 -3.35 -2.36
N HIS A 67 12.97 -3.41 -2.26
CA HIS A 67 13.81 -3.97 -3.32
C HIS A 67 13.59 -5.48 -3.50
N ALA A 68 13.37 -6.23 -2.41
CA ALA A 68 13.02 -7.65 -2.49
C ALA A 68 11.68 -7.88 -3.20
N ALA A 69 10.67 -7.04 -2.91
CA ALA A 69 9.38 -7.07 -3.60
C ALA A 69 9.52 -6.78 -5.10
N MET A 70 10.36 -5.81 -5.47
CA MET A 70 10.70 -5.55 -6.88
C MET A 70 11.37 -6.76 -7.55
N ALA A 71 12.35 -7.38 -6.87
CA ALA A 71 13.02 -8.57 -7.39
C ALA A 71 12.03 -9.72 -7.58
N TYR A 72 11.11 -9.92 -6.63
CA TYR A 72 10.03 -10.89 -6.75
C TYR A 72 9.15 -10.64 -7.98
N ALA A 73 8.68 -9.40 -8.18
CA ALA A 73 7.87 -9.04 -9.33
C ALA A 73 8.63 -9.26 -10.65
N LYS A 74 9.90 -8.86 -10.71
CA LYS A 74 10.76 -9.07 -11.89
C LYS A 74 10.95 -10.56 -12.19
N GLN A 75 11.24 -11.38 -11.18
CA GLN A 75 11.43 -12.82 -11.33
C GLN A 75 10.15 -13.52 -11.80
N ASN A 76 9.00 -13.04 -11.38
CA ASN A 76 7.68 -13.52 -11.81
C ASN A 76 7.16 -12.83 -13.08
N ARG A 77 8.03 -12.22 -13.88
CA ARG A 77 7.69 -11.56 -15.15
C ARG A 77 6.58 -10.50 -14.99
N ARG A 78 6.54 -9.80 -13.86
CA ARG A 78 5.54 -8.78 -13.48
C ARG A 78 4.10 -9.31 -13.33
N ARG A 79 3.91 -10.62 -13.24
CA ARG A 79 2.59 -11.26 -13.08
C ARG A 79 2.19 -11.47 -11.63
N LYS A 80 3.15 -11.31 -10.70
CA LYS A 80 2.95 -11.48 -9.25
C LYS A 80 3.72 -10.41 -8.51
N ILE A 81 3.10 -9.87 -7.47
CA ILE A 81 3.71 -8.87 -6.59
C ILE A 81 3.59 -9.27 -5.13
N ILE A 82 4.44 -8.68 -4.31
CA ILE A 82 4.29 -8.59 -2.86
C ILE A 82 4.17 -7.11 -2.53
N ALA A 83 3.11 -6.71 -1.83
CA ALA A 83 2.95 -5.34 -1.35
C ALA A 83 3.90 -5.05 -0.18
N CYS A 84 4.21 -3.79 0.09
CA CYS A 84 5.05 -3.39 1.21
C CYS A 84 4.31 -2.39 2.09
N THR A 85 4.24 -2.65 3.39
CA THR A 85 3.72 -1.72 4.39
C THR A 85 4.79 -1.34 5.41
N SER A 86 4.75 -0.12 5.91
CA SER A 86 5.71 0.40 6.87
C SER A 86 5.06 1.40 7.82
N SER A 87 5.76 1.70 8.92
CA SER A 87 5.40 2.82 9.78
C SER A 87 5.38 4.15 9.01
N ILE A 88 4.76 5.15 9.60
CA ILE A 88 4.79 6.54 9.10
C ILE A 88 6.19 7.14 9.15
N GLY A 89 6.37 8.28 8.51
CA GLY A 89 7.58 9.09 8.61
C GLY A 89 8.83 8.39 8.09
N PRO A 90 9.85 8.14 8.94
CA PRO A 90 11.13 7.60 8.51
C PRO A 90 11.03 6.20 7.88
N GLY A 91 10.13 5.34 8.36
CA GLY A 91 9.89 4.02 7.77
C GLY A 91 9.37 4.14 6.33
N ALA A 92 8.37 4.97 6.13
CA ALA A 92 7.83 5.26 4.80
C ALA A 92 8.90 5.85 3.87
N LEU A 93 9.62 6.88 4.32
CA LEU A 93 10.66 7.55 3.52
C LEU A 93 11.78 6.61 3.08
N ASN A 94 12.08 5.58 3.87
CA ASN A 94 13.10 4.60 3.53
C ASN A 94 12.75 3.76 2.27
N MET A 95 11.49 3.77 1.82
CA MET A 95 11.07 3.08 0.59
C MET A 95 11.12 3.95 -0.68
N VAL A 96 11.38 5.25 -0.57
CA VAL A 96 11.34 6.19 -1.71
C VAL A 96 12.34 5.83 -2.79
N THR A 97 13.56 5.42 -2.44
CA THR A 97 14.59 4.98 -3.39
C THR A 97 14.13 3.77 -4.20
N ALA A 98 13.49 2.80 -3.53
CA ALA A 98 12.95 1.63 -4.21
C ALA A 98 11.80 2.01 -5.15
N ALA A 99 10.94 2.96 -4.75
CA ALA A 99 9.87 3.47 -5.62
C ALA A 99 10.42 4.10 -6.90
N GLY A 100 11.44 4.96 -6.78
CA GLY A 100 12.11 5.56 -7.95
C GLY A 100 12.73 4.49 -8.86
N THR A 101 13.37 3.49 -8.28
CA THR A 101 13.96 2.37 -9.03
C THR A 101 12.88 1.55 -9.76
N ALA A 102 11.76 1.25 -9.09
CA ALA A 102 10.64 0.52 -9.68
C ALA A 102 10.05 1.27 -10.87
N THR A 103 9.82 2.56 -10.72
CA THR A 103 9.26 3.42 -11.77
C THR A 103 10.19 3.52 -12.98
N ALA A 104 11.49 3.76 -12.75
CA ALA A 104 12.48 3.84 -13.82
C ALA A 104 12.59 2.54 -14.63
N ASN A 105 12.39 1.38 -13.99
CA ASN A 105 12.50 0.07 -14.61
C ASN A 105 11.14 -0.55 -14.99
N ARG A 106 10.04 0.16 -14.84
CA ARG A 106 8.68 -0.34 -15.09
C ARG A 106 8.41 -1.68 -14.40
N ILE A 107 8.69 -1.73 -13.09
CA ILE A 107 8.45 -2.90 -12.25
C ILE A 107 7.27 -2.57 -11.31
N PRO A 108 6.20 -3.38 -11.29
CA PRO A 108 5.08 -3.14 -10.38
C PRO A 108 5.53 -3.27 -8.93
N LEU A 109 5.32 -2.23 -8.15
CA LEU A 109 5.63 -2.18 -6.72
C LEU A 109 4.50 -1.43 -5.99
N LEU A 110 3.76 -2.12 -5.14
CA LEU A 110 2.70 -1.53 -4.32
C LEU A 110 3.24 -1.20 -2.93
N LEU A 111 3.19 0.08 -2.58
CA LEU A 111 3.60 0.63 -1.29
C LEU A 111 2.38 1.12 -0.52
N LEU A 112 2.27 0.69 0.72
CA LEU A 112 1.15 0.95 1.63
C LEU A 112 1.69 1.52 2.95
N PRO A 113 2.36 2.69 2.94
CA PRO A 113 2.86 3.30 4.17
C PRO A 113 1.73 3.84 5.01
N GLY A 114 1.86 3.75 6.34
CA GLY A 114 1.04 4.55 7.24
C GLY A 114 1.24 6.05 6.99
N ASP A 115 0.22 6.85 7.28
CA ASP A 115 0.28 8.31 7.17
C ASP A 115 -0.21 8.97 8.45
N THR A 116 -0.02 10.27 8.54
CA THR A 116 -0.50 11.09 9.65
C THR A 116 -2.03 11.04 9.75
N PHE A 117 -2.57 11.36 10.91
CA PHE A 117 -4.02 11.39 11.12
C PHE A 117 -4.71 12.32 10.11
N ALA A 118 -5.69 11.82 9.38
CA ALA A 118 -6.49 12.62 8.45
C ALA A 118 -7.29 13.72 9.18
N CYS A 119 -7.73 13.45 10.41
CA CYS A 119 -8.38 14.45 11.27
C CYS A 119 -7.40 15.48 11.84
N ARG A 120 -6.08 15.31 11.63
CA ARG A 120 -5.01 16.20 12.13
C ARG A 120 -4.89 16.27 13.66
N GLN A 121 -5.43 15.30 14.35
CA GLN A 121 -5.33 15.13 15.79
C GLN A 121 -5.12 13.66 16.13
N PRO A 122 -4.24 13.34 17.11
CA PRO A 122 -3.33 14.24 17.83
C PRO A 122 -2.17 14.75 16.97
N ASP A 123 -1.56 15.86 17.35
CA ASP A 123 -0.41 16.48 16.71
C ASP A 123 0.45 17.14 17.79
N PRO A 124 1.76 16.86 17.95
CA PRO A 124 2.56 15.90 17.16
C PRO A 124 2.31 14.43 17.54
N VAL A 125 2.63 13.53 16.62
CA VAL A 125 2.50 12.08 16.80
C VAL A 125 3.86 11.39 16.60
N LEU A 126 4.08 10.27 17.29
CA LEU A 126 5.29 9.47 17.19
C LEU A 126 5.62 9.13 15.72
N GLN A 127 6.88 9.27 15.35
CA GLN A 127 7.42 9.03 14.00
C GLN A 127 6.84 9.94 12.89
N GLN A 128 5.99 10.88 13.24
CA GLN A 128 5.50 11.88 12.30
C GLN A 128 6.54 12.98 12.08
N ILE A 129 6.76 13.34 10.82
CA ILE A 129 7.57 14.50 10.46
C ILE A 129 6.64 15.71 10.37
N GLU A 130 6.81 16.61 11.31
CA GLU A 130 5.95 17.80 11.44
C GLU A 130 6.18 18.80 10.31
N GLN A 131 5.10 19.33 9.77
CA GLN A 131 5.09 20.39 8.77
C GLN A 131 4.29 21.59 9.28
N THR A 132 4.94 22.45 10.07
CA THR A 132 4.27 23.60 10.70
C THR A 132 3.72 24.62 9.70
N GLY A 133 4.24 24.62 8.47
CA GLY A 133 3.81 25.54 7.40
C GLY A 133 2.69 24.99 6.51
N CYS A 134 2.44 23.68 6.52
CA CYS A 134 1.42 23.07 5.67
C CYS A 134 0.98 21.71 6.22
N TYR A 135 -0.17 21.66 6.85
CA TYR A 135 -0.72 20.42 7.42
C TYR A 135 -1.19 19.40 6.37
N GLU A 136 -1.29 19.79 5.11
CA GLU A 136 -1.66 18.87 4.03
C GLU A 136 -0.46 18.09 3.49
N THR A 137 0.76 18.54 3.78
CA THR A 137 2.00 17.88 3.37
C THR A 137 2.49 16.93 4.45
N THR A 138 2.65 15.66 4.12
CA THR A 138 3.24 14.65 4.99
C THR A 138 4.52 14.07 4.39
N ALA A 139 5.23 13.22 5.14
CA ALA A 139 6.40 12.51 4.62
C ALA A 139 6.07 11.71 3.34
N ASN A 140 4.84 11.20 3.21
CA ASN A 140 4.41 10.40 2.06
C ASN A 140 4.26 11.22 0.76
N ASP A 141 4.24 12.55 0.82
CA ASP A 141 4.27 13.39 -0.39
C ASP A 141 5.58 13.26 -1.17
N ALA A 142 6.66 12.76 -0.54
CA ALA A 142 7.92 12.44 -1.23
C ALA A 142 7.73 11.38 -2.32
N PHE A 143 6.75 10.50 -2.20
CA PHE A 143 6.45 9.49 -3.22
C PHE A 143 5.83 10.06 -4.50
N ARG A 144 5.22 11.24 -4.45
CA ARG A 144 4.62 11.88 -5.64
C ARG A 144 5.61 12.10 -6.76
N ALA A 145 6.86 12.36 -6.43
CA ALA A 145 7.91 12.59 -7.41
C ALA A 145 8.41 11.32 -8.10
N VAL A 146 8.17 10.14 -7.52
CA VAL A 146 8.80 8.88 -7.94
C VAL A 146 7.80 7.76 -8.26
N CYS A 147 6.53 7.90 -7.89
CA CYS A 147 5.49 6.91 -8.20
C CYS A 147 4.73 7.24 -9.49
N LYS A 148 4.27 6.21 -10.18
CA LYS A 148 3.36 6.32 -11.33
C LYS A 148 1.93 6.65 -10.91
N TYR A 149 1.53 6.18 -9.74
CA TYR A 149 0.27 6.56 -9.11
C TYR A 149 0.49 6.75 -7.61
N TRP A 150 -0.08 7.80 -7.08
CA TRP A 150 -0.05 8.15 -5.67
C TRP A 150 -1.42 8.64 -5.23
N ASP A 151 -1.89 8.16 -4.08
CA ASP A 151 -3.10 8.68 -3.45
C ASP A 151 -2.99 8.64 -1.93
N ARG A 152 -3.77 9.47 -1.24
CA ARG A 152 -3.93 9.48 0.21
C ARG A 152 -5.38 9.16 0.54
N ILE A 153 -5.60 8.09 1.28
CA ILE A 153 -6.94 7.61 1.62
C ILE A 153 -7.44 8.35 2.86
N ALA A 154 -7.87 9.60 2.69
CA ALA A 154 -8.32 10.45 3.80
C ALA A 154 -9.73 10.08 4.31
N ARG A 155 -10.45 9.21 3.64
CA ARG A 155 -11.76 8.67 4.01
C ARG A 155 -11.91 7.24 3.51
N PRO A 156 -12.56 6.34 4.27
CA PRO A 156 -12.60 4.92 3.93
C PRO A 156 -13.20 4.62 2.54
N GLU A 157 -14.21 5.38 2.09
CA GLU A 157 -14.83 5.19 0.77
C GLU A 157 -13.89 5.50 -0.40
N GLN A 158 -12.84 6.32 -0.21
CA GLN A 158 -11.86 6.64 -1.24
C GLN A 158 -11.02 5.42 -1.63
N LEU A 159 -10.92 4.43 -0.74
CA LEU A 159 -10.19 3.19 -1.02
C LEU A 159 -10.64 2.54 -2.33
N MET A 160 -11.93 2.54 -2.64
CA MET A 160 -12.45 1.87 -3.85
C MET A 160 -11.83 2.42 -5.12
N THR A 161 -11.86 3.73 -5.30
CA THR A 161 -11.27 4.37 -6.48
C THR A 161 -9.75 4.25 -6.50
N ALA A 162 -9.10 4.48 -5.35
CA ALA A 162 -7.65 4.43 -5.24
C ALA A 162 -7.10 3.02 -5.52
N ALA A 163 -7.71 1.98 -4.95
CA ALA A 163 -7.27 0.60 -5.13
C ALA A 163 -7.46 0.12 -6.59
N ILE A 164 -8.58 0.45 -7.23
CA ILE A 164 -8.82 0.11 -8.64
C ILE A 164 -7.79 0.82 -9.54
N ASN A 165 -7.52 2.11 -9.33
CA ASN A 165 -6.50 2.82 -10.08
C ASN A 165 -5.09 2.28 -9.83
N ALA A 166 -4.78 1.88 -8.60
CA ALA A 166 -3.53 1.23 -8.26
C ALA A 166 -3.35 -0.07 -9.08
N MET A 167 -4.36 -0.94 -9.12
CA MET A 167 -4.29 -2.17 -9.91
C MET A 167 -4.17 -1.88 -11.40
N ARG A 168 -4.91 -0.91 -11.94
CA ARG A 168 -4.80 -0.50 -13.35
C ARG A 168 -3.36 -0.14 -13.73
N VAL A 169 -2.67 0.63 -12.90
CA VAL A 169 -1.28 1.02 -13.15
C VAL A 169 -0.32 -0.16 -12.96
N LEU A 170 -0.49 -0.96 -11.90
CA LEU A 170 0.40 -2.07 -11.60
C LEU A 170 0.34 -3.19 -12.64
N THR A 171 -0.82 -3.40 -13.29
CA THR A 171 -1.02 -4.48 -14.26
C THR A 171 -0.80 -4.06 -15.72
N ASP A 172 -0.68 -2.76 -16.00
CA ASP A 172 -0.37 -2.28 -17.35
C ASP A 172 1.13 -2.41 -17.65
N PRO A 173 1.55 -3.22 -18.63
CA PRO A 173 2.96 -3.45 -18.91
C PRO A 173 3.69 -2.19 -19.44
N ALA A 174 2.97 -1.23 -20.01
CA ALA A 174 3.55 0.01 -20.56
C ALA A 174 3.70 1.10 -19.48
N GLU A 175 2.71 1.21 -18.59
CA GLU A 175 2.63 2.30 -17.59
C GLU A 175 3.07 1.88 -16.19
N THR A 176 3.30 0.61 -15.93
CA THR A 176 3.63 0.10 -14.60
C THR A 176 4.88 0.71 -13.99
N GLY A 177 4.91 0.76 -12.70
CA GLY A 177 5.99 1.27 -11.84
C GLY A 177 5.57 1.19 -10.39
N ALA A 178 6.14 2.04 -9.55
CA ALA A 178 5.71 2.16 -8.18
C ALA A 178 4.34 2.82 -8.07
N VAL A 179 3.54 2.30 -7.15
CA VAL A 179 2.26 2.86 -6.71
C VAL A 179 2.31 3.01 -5.20
N CYS A 180 1.89 4.16 -4.69
CA CYS A 180 1.81 4.42 -3.27
C CYS A 180 0.39 4.83 -2.88
N LEU A 181 -0.20 4.11 -1.94
CA LEU A 181 -1.43 4.47 -1.25
C LEU A 181 -1.08 4.81 0.19
N ALA A 182 -1.04 6.10 0.50
CA ALA A 182 -0.77 6.59 1.85
C ALA A 182 -2.02 6.40 2.72
N MET A 183 -1.85 5.73 3.86
CA MET A 183 -2.97 5.30 4.71
C MET A 183 -2.95 6.03 6.05
N PRO A 184 -3.73 7.12 6.23
CA PRO A 184 -3.86 7.78 7.51
C PRO A 184 -4.33 6.82 8.60
N GLN A 185 -3.64 6.87 9.72
CA GLN A 185 -3.79 5.92 10.82
C GLN A 185 -5.21 5.82 11.37
N ASP A 186 -5.91 6.94 11.50
CA ASP A 186 -7.30 6.98 11.97
C ASP A 186 -8.25 6.34 10.95
N VAL A 187 -8.01 6.57 9.66
CA VAL A 187 -8.87 6.06 8.58
C VAL A 187 -8.72 4.54 8.39
N GLU A 188 -7.56 3.96 8.68
CA GLU A 188 -7.37 2.50 8.58
C GLU A 188 -8.40 1.72 9.43
N GLY A 189 -8.77 2.28 10.59
CA GLY A 189 -9.74 1.68 11.51
C GLY A 189 -11.20 2.08 11.23
N GLU A 190 -11.46 3.04 10.36
CA GLU A 190 -12.82 3.48 10.06
C GLU A 190 -13.60 2.43 9.26
N ALA A 191 -14.84 2.18 9.69
CA ALA A 191 -15.71 1.21 9.04
C ALA A 191 -16.57 1.85 7.97
N PHE A 192 -16.66 1.20 6.81
CA PHE A 192 -17.52 1.60 5.70
C PHE A 192 -18.27 0.37 5.14
N ASP A 193 -19.41 0.60 4.50
CA ASP A 193 -20.17 -0.48 3.87
C ASP A 193 -19.74 -0.66 2.41
N TYR A 194 -18.70 -1.49 2.23
CA TYR A 194 -18.13 -1.76 0.91
C TYR A 194 -19.07 -2.66 0.08
N PRO A 195 -19.33 -2.30 -1.19
CA PRO A 195 -20.14 -3.14 -2.07
C PRO A 195 -19.38 -4.43 -2.43
N ASP A 196 -20.15 -5.51 -2.62
CA ASP A 196 -19.56 -6.84 -2.86
C ASP A 196 -18.70 -6.88 -4.13
N TYR A 197 -19.08 -6.14 -5.18
CA TYR A 197 -18.30 -6.09 -6.42
C TYR A 197 -16.88 -5.53 -6.26
N PHE A 198 -16.64 -4.75 -5.21
CA PHE A 198 -15.29 -4.24 -4.91
C PHE A 198 -14.42 -5.29 -4.22
N LEU A 199 -15.05 -6.21 -3.51
CA LEU A 199 -14.37 -7.20 -2.65
C LEU A 199 -14.19 -8.57 -3.32
N GLN A 200 -14.65 -8.71 -4.57
CA GLN A 200 -14.59 -9.95 -5.35
C GLN A 200 -13.47 -9.93 -6.38
#